data_e942ad8939c8eae663e6991f1f28c018
#
_entry.id   e942ad8939c8eae663e6991f1f28c018
#
_cell.length_a   1.000
_cell.length_b   1.000
_cell.length_c   1.000
_cell.angle_alpha   90.00
_cell.angle_beta   90.00
_cell.angle_gamma   90.00
#
_symmetry.space_group_name_H-M   'P 1'
#
loop_
_entity.id
_entity.type
_entity.pdbx_description
1 polymer ?
#
loop_
_entity_poly.entity_id
_entity_poly.type
_entity_poly.pdbx_seq_one_letter_code
_entity_poly.pdbx_strand_id
1 'polypeptide(L)'
;MSGDEWSFDEWFVVALARTIRDKEAVFHGFASPCAQVAMHVARRTHARDMILIEGATYAVNPDPVFIPPTGNDFALHRGAAYRMRFEEFFDAALRGDIDRMFVSGGQIDGYGNTNVTAIGPDPLRPKVKLGGGGGGCNVSATIGELTLWTTRHRSGRTLVDKVDFITDIGHVTPLGSRSARSASWTCAHGS
;
A
#
# COMPACT_ATOMS: atom_id res chain seq x y z
N MET A 1 -25.68 16.27 -19.97
CA MET A 1 -24.71 15.45 -19.22
C MET A 1 -25.14 15.51 -17.77
N SER A 2 -25.78 14.47 -17.25
CA SER A 2 -26.21 14.37 -15.85
C SER A 2 -24.97 14.20 -14.98
N GLY A 3 -24.68 15.19 -14.16
CA GLY A 3 -23.42 15.41 -13.47
C GLY A 3 -23.23 14.67 -12.15
N ASP A 4 -23.77 13.46 -11.96
CA ASP A 4 -23.75 12.80 -10.63
C ASP A 4 -23.37 11.31 -10.67
N GLU A 5 -22.81 10.81 -11.76
CA GLU A 5 -22.36 9.43 -11.79
C GLU A 5 -20.85 9.37 -11.57
N TRP A 6 -20.44 9.01 -10.34
CA TRP A 6 -19.06 8.78 -9.98
C TRP A 6 -18.50 7.58 -10.74
N SER A 7 -17.30 7.71 -11.28
CA SER A 7 -16.60 6.59 -11.92
C SER A 7 -16.16 5.55 -10.88
N PHE A 8 -15.93 4.31 -11.33
CA PHE A 8 -15.39 3.25 -10.47
C PHE A 8 -14.05 3.67 -9.84
N ASP A 9 -13.20 4.35 -10.60
CA ASP A 9 -11.87 4.78 -10.14
C ASP A 9 -11.98 5.81 -9.02
N GLU A 10 -12.92 6.75 -9.11
CA GLU A 10 -13.20 7.72 -8.05
C GLU A 10 -13.72 7.03 -6.78
N TRP A 11 -14.68 6.11 -6.92
CA TRP A 11 -15.17 5.31 -5.81
C TRP A 11 -14.06 4.51 -5.13
N PHE A 12 -13.19 3.90 -5.93
CA PHE A 12 -12.08 3.10 -5.43
C PHE A 12 -11.10 3.94 -4.62
N VAL A 13 -10.71 5.10 -5.15
CA VAL A 13 -9.82 6.04 -4.45
C VAL A 13 -10.45 6.56 -3.17
N VAL A 14 -11.73 6.91 -3.18
CA VAL A 14 -12.46 7.36 -1.98
C VAL A 14 -12.55 6.24 -0.94
N ALA A 15 -12.81 5.01 -1.36
CA ALA A 15 -12.83 3.85 -0.45
C ALA A 15 -11.49 3.65 0.24
N LEU A 16 -10.38 3.74 -0.51
CA LEU A 16 -9.03 3.68 0.07
C LEU A 16 -8.77 4.86 1.02
N ALA A 17 -9.13 6.09 0.62
CA ALA A 17 -8.95 7.27 1.46
C ALA A 17 -9.68 7.14 2.80
N ARG A 18 -10.89 6.60 2.82
CA ARG A 18 -11.70 6.38 4.03
C ARG A 18 -11.10 5.38 5.02
N THR A 19 -10.13 4.56 4.61
CA THR A 19 -9.42 3.67 5.54
C THR A 19 -8.41 4.41 6.42
N ILE A 20 -8.01 5.61 6.02
CA ILE A 20 -7.01 6.42 6.71
C ILE A 20 -7.69 7.20 7.83
N ARG A 21 -7.13 7.13 9.03
CA ARG A 21 -7.56 7.93 10.18
C ARG A 21 -6.69 9.18 10.31
N ASP A 22 -7.27 10.20 10.90
CA ASP A 22 -6.50 11.42 11.20
C ASP A 22 -5.35 11.11 12.17
N LYS A 23 -4.23 11.80 12.02
CA LYS A 23 -2.97 11.63 12.78
C LYS A 23 -2.21 10.32 12.53
N GLU A 24 -2.69 9.42 11.68
CA GLU A 24 -1.91 8.26 11.27
C GLU A 24 -0.69 8.66 10.43
N ALA A 25 0.45 8.00 10.64
CA ALA A 25 1.57 7.98 9.73
C ALA A 25 1.34 6.89 8.67
N VAL A 26 1.16 7.31 7.43
CA VAL A 26 0.72 6.43 6.33
C VAL A 26 1.76 6.40 5.22
N PHE A 27 2.09 5.20 4.78
CA PHE A 27 3.03 4.93 3.71
C PHE A 27 2.38 4.13 2.59
N HIS A 28 2.81 4.30 1.36
CA HIS A 28 2.44 3.43 0.25
C HIS A 28 3.68 2.82 -0.41
N GLY A 29 3.56 1.60 -0.93
CA GLY A 29 4.62 0.96 -1.69
C GLY A 29 4.88 1.61 -3.05
N PHE A 30 5.97 1.23 -3.70
CA PHE A 30 6.27 1.64 -5.08
C PHE A 30 5.13 1.26 -6.03
N ALA A 31 4.96 2.05 -7.09
CA ALA A 31 3.95 1.81 -8.13
C ALA A 31 2.52 1.64 -7.59
N SER A 32 2.13 2.44 -6.60
CA SER A 32 0.81 2.42 -5.96
C SER A 32 0.01 3.70 -6.24
N PRO A 33 -0.31 4.04 -7.49
CA PRO A 33 -0.91 5.34 -7.83
C PRO A 33 -2.28 5.55 -7.16
N CYS A 34 -3.10 4.50 -7.05
CA CYS A 34 -4.41 4.61 -6.38
C CYS A 34 -4.26 4.96 -4.89
N ALA A 35 -3.32 4.30 -4.20
CA ALA A 35 -3.04 4.60 -2.80
C ALA A 35 -2.46 6.01 -2.62
N GLN A 36 -1.54 6.41 -3.50
CA GLN A 36 -0.97 7.76 -3.51
C GLN A 36 -2.07 8.83 -3.61
N VAL A 37 -2.94 8.72 -4.61
CA VAL A 37 -4.07 9.65 -4.78
C VAL A 37 -4.98 9.63 -3.54
N ALA A 38 -5.29 8.44 -3.02
CA ALA A 38 -6.13 8.27 -1.84
C ALA A 38 -5.57 8.97 -0.59
N MET A 39 -4.25 8.88 -0.36
CA MET A 39 -3.58 9.56 0.74
C MET A 39 -3.68 11.09 0.60
N HIS A 40 -3.46 11.62 -0.60
CA HIS A 40 -3.63 13.06 -0.85
C HIS A 40 -5.09 13.52 -0.71
N VAL A 41 -6.06 12.69 -1.09
CA VAL A 41 -7.50 12.97 -0.88
C VAL A 41 -7.81 12.97 0.62
N ALA A 42 -7.39 11.96 1.38
CA ALA A 42 -7.61 11.89 2.82
C ALA A 42 -7.05 13.12 3.54
N ARG A 43 -5.81 13.49 3.24
CA ARG A 43 -5.15 14.65 3.85
C ARG A 43 -5.84 15.98 3.53
N ARG A 44 -6.46 16.12 2.35
CA ARG A 44 -7.21 17.33 1.97
C ARG A 44 -8.65 17.35 2.48
N THR A 45 -9.14 16.25 3.04
CA THR A 45 -10.54 16.12 3.48
C THR A 45 -10.66 15.86 4.98
N HIS A 46 -10.59 14.62 5.42
CA HIS A 46 -10.94 14.18 6.76
C HIS A 46 -9.75 13.83 7.67
N ALA A 47 -8.55 13.63 7.10
CA ALA A 47 -7.34 13.27 7.84
C ALA A 47 -6.26 14.35 7.67
N ARG A 48 -6.57 15.57 8.10
CA ARG A 48 -5.73 16.76 7.83
C ARG A 48 -4.39 16.74 8.57
N ASP A 49 -4.35 16.11 9.72
CA ASP A 49 -3.16 16.00 10.57
C ASP A 49 -2.42 14.67 10.35
N MET A 50 -2.81 13.87 9.35
CA MET A 50 -2.07 12.67 8.99
C MET A 50 -0.65 13.00 8.54
N ILE A 51 0.27 12.08 8.77
CA ILE A 51 1.62 12.12 8.22
C ILE A 51 1.66 11.28 6.96
N LEU A 52 1.74 11.92 5.80
CA LEU A 52 1.86 11.26 4.51
C LEU A 52 3.32 11.03 4.18
N ILE A 53 3.70 9.78 3.93
CA ILE A 53 5.06 9.40 3.51
C ILE A 53 4.99 8.81 2.10
N GLU A 54 5.61 9.49 1.14
CA GLU A 54 5.64 9.06 -0.26
C GLU A 54 6.51 7.82 -0.45
N GLY A 55 6.01 6.88 -1.24
CA GLY A 55 6.59 5.55 -1.36
C GLY A 55 8.01 5.48 -1.92
N ALA A 56 8.32 6.28 -2.92
CA ALA A 56 9.59 6.18 -3.62
C ALA A 56 10.57 7.30 -3.25
N THR A 57 10.05 8.44 -2.85
CA THR A 57 10.85 9.63 -2.55
C THR A 57 11.11 9.81 -1.07
N TYR A 58 10.36 9.10 -0.22
CA TYR A 58 10.37 9.25 1.25
C TYR A 58 10.12 10.69 1.71
N ALA A 59 9.44 11.47 0.87
CA ALA A 59 9.04 12.82 1.22
C ALA A 59 7.89 12.76 2.22
N VAL A 60 8.03 13.51 3.31
CA VAL A 60 7.02 13.59 4.37
C VAL A 60 6.16 14.83 4.12
N ASN A 61 4.86 14.62 4.06
CA ASN A 61 3.87 15.68 3.88
C ASN A 61 4.13 16.58 2.66
N PRO A 62 4.46 16.03 1.48
CA PRO A 62 4.63 16.87 0.30
C PRO A 62 3.32 17.54 -0.10
N ASP A 63 3.45 18.67 -0.80
CA ASP A 63 2.32 19.39 -1.40
C ASP A 63 2.60 19.66 -2.88
N PRO A 64 2.55 18.60 -3.71
CA PRO A 64 2.78 18.72 -5.14
C PRO A 64 1.62 19.46 -5.83
N VAL A 65 1.92 20.20 -6.90
CA VAL A 65 0.91 20.89 -7.72
C VAL A 65 0.02 19.89 -8.45
N PHE A 66 0.59 18.75 -8.83
CA PHE A 66 -0.09 17.62 -9.45
C PHE A 66 0.54 16.32 -8.96
N ILE A 67 -0.24 15.24 -8.97
CA ILE A 67 0.28 13.91 -8.68
C ILE A 67 0.82 13.33 -9.99
N PRO A 68 2.13 13.10 -10.10
CA PRO A 68 2.72 12.56 -11.31
C PRO A 68 2.34 11.08 -11.51
N PRO A 69 2.39 10.57 -12.75
CA PRO A 69 2.04 9.19 -13.05
C PRO A 69 3.03 8.15 -12.46
N THR A 70 4.17 8.60 -11.97
CA THR A 70 5.18 7.76 -11.31
C THR A 70 5.54 8.32 -9.94
N GLY A 71 5.63 7.43 -8.93
CA GLY A 71 6.03 7.79 -7.57
C GLY A 71 7.49 8.21 -7.42
N ASN A 72 8.31 8.08 -8.47
CA ASN A 72 9.73 8.49 -8.45
C ASN A 72 9.96 9.92 -8.92
N ASP A 73 8.91 10.67 -9.24
CA ASP A 73 9.03 12.02 -9.77
C ASP A 73 9.43 13.02 -8.66
N PHE A 74 10.38 13.89 -8.98
CA PHE A 74 10.83 14.96 -8.06
C PHE A 74 9.72 15.98 -7.71
N ALA A 75 8.66 16.06 -8.49
CA ALA A 75 7.48 16.85 -8.15
C ALA A 75 6.92 16.50 -6.77
N LEU A 76 7.08 15.24 -6.33
CA LEU A 76 6.66 14.73 -5.02
C LEU A 76 7.56 15.19 -3.86
N HIS A 77 8.63 15.89 -4.12
CA HIS A 77 9.43 16.56 -3.07
C HIS A 77 8.94 17.97 -2.75
N ARG A 78 8.12 18.54 -3.62
CA ARG A 78 7.66 19.91 -3.45
C ARG A 78 6.84 20.05 -2.17
N GLY A 79 7.16 21.07 -1.39
CA GLY A 79 6.47 21.38 -0.15
C GLY A 79 6.64 20.35 0.96
N ALA A 80 7.49 19.34 0.76
CA ALA A 80 7.74 18.35 1.80
C ALA A 80 8.31 19.00 3.06
N ALA A 81 7.74 18.67 4.21
CA ALA A 81 8.23 19.13 5.50
C ALA A 81 9.61 18.52 5.82
N TYR A 82 9.85 17.30 5.35
CA TYR A 82 11.08 16.56 5.56
C TYR A 82 11.26 15.52 4.45
N ARG A 83 12.51 15.12 4.21
CA ARG A 83 12.84 13.95 3.37
C ARG A 83 13.58 12.96 4.22
N MET A 84 12.91 11.83 4.48
CA MET A 84 13.56 10.73 5.20
C MET A 84 14.65 10.11 4.32
N ARG A 85 15.76 9.76 4.93
CA ARG A 85 16.70 8.83 4.30
C ARG A 85 16.10 7.44 4.33
N PHE A 86 16.60 6.57 3.46
CA PHE A 86 16.12 5.19 3.37
C PHE A 86 16.19 4.46 4.73
N GLU A 87 17.32 4.59 5.43
CA GLU A 87 17.54 3.97 6.73
C GLU A 87 16.61 4.53 7.82
N GLU A 88 16.36 5.83 7.80
CA GLU A 88 15.44 6.48 8.76
C GLU A 88 14.01 5.96 8.64
N PHE A 89 13.57 5.69 7.40
CA PHE A 89 12.26 5.09 7.16
C PHE A 89 12.15 3.69 7.78
N PHE A 90 13.17 2.83 7.59
CA PHE A 90 13.17 1.48 8.17
C PHE A 90 13.26 1.52 9.68
N ASP A 91 14.07 2.42 10.24
CA ASP A 91 14.16 2.60 11.69
C ASP A 91 12.81 3.07 12.27
N ALA A 92 12.12 4.00 11.61
CA ALA A 92 10.78 4.44 12.01
C ALA A 92 9.76 3.30 11.95
N ALA A 93 9.80 2.47 10.90
CA ALA A 93 8.94 1.30 10.78
C ALA A 93 9.21 0.28 11.91
N LEU A 94 10.48 0.02 12.23
CA LEU A 94 10.88 -0.89 13.31
C LEU A 94 10.45 -0.39 14.69
N ARG A 95 10.48 0.92 14.94
CA ARG A 95 10.02 1.52 16.19
C ARG A 95 8.49 1.55 16.30
N GLY A 96 7.78 1.28 15.20
CA GLY A 96 6.32 1.36 15.15
C GLY A 96 5.78 2.77 14.98
N ASP A 97 6.60 3.69 14.46
CA ASP A 97 6.22 5.08 14.17
C ASP A 97 5.40 5.22 12.88
N ILE A 98 5.22 4.14 12.13
CA ILE A 98 4.41 4.09 10.91
C ILE A 98 3.18 3.22 11.18
N ASP A 99 2.00 3.85 11.14
CA ASP A 99 0.76 3.18 11.53
C ASP A 99 0.19 2.31 10.43
N ARG A 100 0.25 2.77 9.17
CA ARG A 100 -0.42 2.13 8.04
C ARG A 100 0.46 2.07 6.80
N MET A 101 0.37 0.94 6.09
CA MET A 101 0.94 0.78 4.75
C MET A 101 -0.09 0.26 3.76
N PHE A 102 -0.14 0.88 2.59
CA PHE A 102 -0.89 0.36 1.45
C PHE A 102 -0.03 -0.62 0.66
N VAL A 103 -0.55 -1.84 0.46
CA VAL A 103 0.15 -2.92 -0.23
C VAL A 103 -0.74 -3.50 -1.34
N SER A 104 -0.16 -3.79 -2.47
CA SER A 104 -0.77 -4.55 -3.56
C SER A 104 0.16 -5.66 -4.02
N GLY A 105 -0.34 -6.60 -4.79
CA GLY A 105 0.47 -7.72 -5.28
C GLY A 105 -0.05 -8.35 -6.56
N GLY A 106 0.78 -9.18 -7.16
CA GLY A 106 0.37 -10.07 -8.24
C GLY A 106 -0.58 -11.17 -7.75
N GLN A 107 -0.40 -11.59 -6.49
CA GLN A 107 -1.30 -12.48 -5.77
C GLN A 107 -1.48 -11.95 -4.34
N ILE A 108 -2.69 -12.15 -3.80
CA ILE A 108 -3.09 -11.83 -2.42
C ILE A 108 -3.93 -12.99 -1.91
N ASP A 109 -3.63 -13.55 -0.75
CA ASP A 109 -4.41 -14.64 -0.16
C ASP A 109 -5.30 -14.20 1.00
N GLY A 110 -6.14 -15.13 1.47
CA GLY A 110 -7.08 -14.91 2.56
C GLY A 110 -6.43 -14.64 3.92
N TYR A 111 -5.14 -14.83 4.05
CA TYR A 111 -4.36 -14.53 5.26
C TYR A 111 -3.68 -13.17 5.22
N GLY A 112 -3.83 -12.45 4.10
CA GLY A 112 -3.20 -11.14 3.90
C GLY A 112 -1.77 -11.19 3.39
N ASN A 113 -1.28 -12.35 3.03
CA ASN A 113 0.02 -12.44 2.39
C ASN A 113 -0.06 -11.89 0.98
N THR A 114 0.98 -11.20 0.54
CA THR A 114 1.10 -10.74 -0.84
C THR A 114 2.31 -11.35 -1.54
N ASN A 115 2.17 -11.54 -2.83
CA ASN A 115 3.24 -12.02 -3.70
C ASN A 115 3.52 -10.99 -4.79
N VAL A 116 4.68 -10.37 -4.73
CA VAL A 116 5.25 -9.49 -5.76
C VAL A 116 6.58 -10.02 -6.30
N THR A 117 6.91 -11.30 -6.03
CA THR A 117 8.21 -11.89 -6.38
C THR A 117 8.12 -12.90 -7.51
N ALA A 118 7.32 -13.95 -7.36
CA ALA A 118 7.34 -15.08 -8.28
C ALA A 118 6.01 -15.84 -8.29
N ILE A 119 5.44 -16.11 -9.46
CA ILE A 119 4.25 -16.94 -9.63
C ILE A 119 4.65 -18.26 -10.26
N GLY A 120 4.25 -19.35 -9.66
CA GLY A 120 4.52 -20.73 -10.07
C GLY A 120 5.03 -21.58 -8.92
N PRO A 121 5.07 -22.92 -9.10
CA PRO A 121 5.37 -23.86 -8.02
C PRO A 121 6.84 -23.84 -7.54
N ASP A 122 7.76 -23.33 -8.38
CA ASP A 122 9.18 -23.25 -8.07
C ASP A 122 9.62 -21.78 -8.17
N PRO A 123 9.95 -21.12 -7.06
CA PRO A 123 10.37 -19.71 -7.07
C PRO A 123 11.71 -19.48 -7.76
N LEU A 124 12.54 -20.52 -7.94
CA LEU A 124 13.79 -20.43 -8.68
C LEU A 124 13.57 -20.54 -10.21
N ARG A 125 12.43 -21.10 -10.62
CA ARG A 125 12.01 -21.26 -12.02
C ARG A 125 10.55 -20.82 -12.17
N PRO A 126 10.22 -19.56 -11.89
CA PRO A 126 8.85 -19.09 -11.88
C PRO A 126 8.26 -19.07 -13.28
N LYS A 127 6.95 -19.32 -13.39
CA LYS A 127 6.19 -19.09 -14.61
C LYS A 127 6.11 -17.60 -14.95
N VAL A 128 6.03 -16.76 -13.90
CA VAL A 128 6.06 -15.31 -14.04
C VAL A 128 7.00 -14.74 -12.97
N LYS A 129 8.01 -14.00 -13.40
CA LYS A 129 8.86 -13.20 -12.52
C LYS A 129 8.19 -11.84 -12.32
N LEU A 130 7.98 -11.46 -11.07
CA LEU A 130 7.46 -10.15 -10.68
C LEU A 130 8.61 -9.21 -10.27
N GLY A 131 8.30 -7.99 -9.89
CA GLY A 131 9.31 -6.96 -9.57
C GLY A 131 10.15 -7.24 -8.32
N GLY A 132 9.66 -8.07 -7.41
CA GLY A 132 10.25 -8.31 -6.10
C GLY A 132 9.76 -7.37 -5.02
N GLY A 133 9.97 -7.74 -3.76
CA GLY A 133 9.46 -7.00 -2.61
C GLY A 133 10.21 -5.73 -2.25
N GLY A 134 11.43 -5.55 -2.77
CA GLY A 134 12.30 -4.48 -2.28
C GLY A 134 12.45 -4.57 -0.75
N GLY A 135 12.14 -3.49 -0.04
CA GLY A 135 12.05 -3.47 1.43
C GLY A 135 10.68 -3.85 1.99
N GLY A 136 9.69 -4.16 1.13
CA GLY A 136 8.31 -4.42 1.53
C GLY A 136 8.18 -5.54 2.53
N CYS A 137 8.94 -6.63 2.37
CA CYS A 137 8.92 -7.76 3.29
C CYS A 137 9.30 -7.38 4.73
N ASN A 138 10.25 -6.48 4.92
CA ASN A 138 10.64 -6.01 6.24
C ASN A 138 9.61 -5.04 6.81
N VAL A 139 9.18 -4.09 5.99
CA VAL A 139 8.25 -3.03 6.38
C VAL A 139 6.88 -3.61 6.71
N SER A 140 6.35 -4.52 5.88
CA SER A 140 5.06 -5.18 6.13
C SER A 140 5.04 -5.96 7.45
N ALA A 141 6.18 -6.48 7.89
CA ALA A 141 6.30 -7.20 9.15
C ALA A 141 6.26 -6.30 10.39
N THR A 142 6.59 -5.03 10.25
CA THR A 142 6.77 -4.08 11.38
C THR A 142 5.65 -3.04 11.49
N ILE A 143 5.01 -2.69 10.39
CA ILE A 143 3.93 -1.68 10.36
C ILE A 143 2.67 -2.18 11.07
N GLY A 144 1.99 -1.25 11.72
CA GLY A 144 0.79 -1.50 12.53
C GLY A 144 -0.36 -2.10 11.75
N GLU A 145 -0.70 -1.52 10.59
CA GLU A 145 -1.86 -1.93 9.79
C GLU A 145 -1.51 -1.98 8.30
N LEU A 146 -1.88 -3.09 7.64
CA LEU A 146 -1.74 -3.24 6.20
C LEU A 146 -3.10 -3.06 5.53
N THR A 147 -3.21 -2.12 4.61
CA THR A 147 -4.37 -1.99 3.73
C THR A 147 -4.03 -2.62 2.38
N LEU A 148 -4.61 -3.79 2.13
CA LEU A 148 -4.42 -4.51 0.87
C LEU A 148 -5.41 -4.02 -0.17
N TRP A 149 -4.94 -3.79 -1.39
CA TRP A 149 -5.78 -3.31 -2.47
C TRP A 149 -5.45 -3.98 -3.80
N THR A 150 -6.44 -4.09 -4.67
CA THR A 150 -6.26 -4.55 -6.04
C THR A 150 -7.40 -4.04 -6.93
N THR A 151 -7.08 -3.68 -8.16
CA THR A 151 -8.07 -3.37 -9.21
C THR A 151 -8.45 -4.63 -10.01
N ARG A 152 -7.85 -5.80 -9.70
CA ARG A 152 -7.99 -7.04 -10.46
C ARG A 152 -8.73 -8.14 -9.71
N HIS A 153 -9.65 -7.78 -8.83
CA HIS A 153 -10.39 -8.73 -7.98
C HIS A 153 -11.23 -9.77 -8.76
N ARG A 154 -11.66 -9.45 -9.98
CA ARG A 154 -12.45 -10.37 -10.84
C ARG A 154 -11.61 -11.36 -11.63
N SER A 155 -10.29 -11.22 -11.66
CA SER A 155 -9.44 -12.03 -12.54
C SER A 155 -9.25 -13.49 -12.10
N GLY A 156 -9.55 -13.83 -10.85
CA GLY A 156 -9.23 -15.13 -10.24
C GLY A 156 -7.73 -15.44 -10.15
N ARG A 157 -6.89 -14.50 -10.57
CA ARG A 157 -5.43 -14.66 -10.58
C ARG A 157 -4.74 -13.85 -9.50
N THR A 158 -5.37 -12.78 -9.05
CA THR A 158 -4.81 -11.90 -8.01
C THR A 158 -5.29 -12.30 -6.63
N LEU A 159 -6.59 -12.52 -6.45
CA LEU A 159 -7.12 -13.10 -5.21
C LEU A 159 -7.06 -14.62 -5.33
N VAL A 160 -6.26 -15.26 -4.49
CA VAL A 160 -5.98 -16.70 -4.52
C VAL A 160 -6.17 -17.31 -3.14
N ASP A 161 -6.40 -18.62 -3.06
CA ASP A 161 -6.52 -19.33 -1.78
C ASP A 161 -5.22 -19.28 -0.99
N LYS A 162 -4.10 -19.38 -1.70
CA LYS A 162 -2.75 -19.30 -1.16
C LYS A 162 -1.82 -18.71 -2.22
N VAL A 163 -0.99 -17.76 -1.80
CA VAL A 163 0.05 -17.19 -2.68
C VAL A 163 1.14 -18.23 -2.97
N ASP A 164 1.68 -18.22 -4.19
CA ASP A 164 2.76 -19.15 -4.59
C ASP A 164 4.08 -18.82 -3.86
N PHE A 165 4.28 -17.56 -3.53
CA PHE A 165 5.44 -17.08 -2.77
C PHE A 165 4.99 -15.95 -1.83
N ILE A 166 5.38 -16.01 -0.56
CA ILE A 166 5.09 -14.95 0.40
C ILE A 166 6.21 -13.91 0.30
N THR A 167 5.89 -12.76 -0.29
CA THR A 167 6.79 -11.61 -0.30
C THR A 167 6.55 -10.76 0.94
N ASP A 168 5.33 -10.32 1.15
CA ASP A 168 4.94 -9.53 2.31
C ASP A 168 4.03 -10.39 3.19
N ILE A 169 4.35 -10.40 4.47
CA ILE A 169 3.68 -11.22 5.47
C ILE A 169 2.36 -10.57 5.87
N GLY A 170 1.27 -11.34 5.78
CA GLY A 170 -0.04 -10.96 6.25
C GLY A 170 -0.25 -11.21 7.75
N HIS A 171 -1.48 -11.60 8.08
CA HIS A 171 -1.92 -11.82 9.47
C HIS A 171 -1.46 -13.16 10.06
N VAL A 172 -1.38 -14.18 9.24
CA VAL A 172 -0.94 -15.53 9.64
C VAL A 172 0.31 -15.93 8.88
N THR A 173 1.33 -16.34 9.60
CA THR A 173 2.61 -16.80 9.06
C THR A 173 2.83 -18.26 9.41
N PRO A 174 3.78 -18.96 8.78
CA PRO A 174 4.19 -20.31 9.20
C PRO A 174 4.68 -20.39 10.65
N LEU A 175 5.06 -19.25 11.24
CA LEU A 175 5.55 -19.15 12.63
C LEU A 175 4.42 -18.79 13.62
N GLY A 176 3.18 -18.68 13.17
CA GLY A 176 2.02 -18.32 13.97
C GLY A 176 1.34 -17.01 13.54
N SER A 177 0.29 -16.62 14.25
CA SER A 177 -0.39 -15.35 14.01
C SER A 177 0.44 -14.17 14.49
N ARG A 178 0.43 -13.08 13.74
CA ARG A 178 0.98 -11.79 14.16
C ARG A 178 0.26 -11.34 15.43
N SER A 179 0.98 -10.89 16.44
CA SER A 179 0.38 -10.23 17.61
C SER A 179 -0.37 -8.99 17.11
N ALA A 180 -1.64 -8.90 17.48
CA ALA A 180 -2.62 -8.03 16.89
C ALA A 180 -2.25 -6.54 16.89
N ARG A 181 -1.85 -6.03 15.74
CA ARG A 181 -2.31 -4.77 15.21
C ARG A 181 -3.10 -5.15 13.97
N SER A 182 -4.36 -4.75 13.89
CA SER A 182 -5.35 -5.30 12.96
C SER A 182 -4.95 -5.15 11.50
N ALA A 183 -4.98 -6.24 10.74
CA ALA A 183 -5.05 -6.14 9.29
C ALA A 183 -6.48 -5.73 8.92
N SER A 184 -6.67 -4.54 8.38
CA SER A 184 -7.95 -4.15 7.79
C SER A 184 -7.98 -4.55 6.32
N TRP A 185 -9.06 -5.23 5.94
CA TRP A 185 -9.32 -5.63 4.56
C TRP A 185 -10.19 -4.58 3.89
N THR A 186 -9.70 -3.93 2.87
CA THR A 186 -10.54 -3.12 2.01
C THR A 186 -10.61 -3.75 0.63
N CYS A 187 -11.57 -4.65 0.43
CA CYS A 187 -12.02 -5.00 -0.91
C CYS A 187 -13.05 -3.95 -1.35
N ALA A 188 -12.73 -3.15 -2.34
CA ALA A 188 -13.74 -2.36 -3.02
C ALA A 188 -14.58 -3.32 -3.88
N HIS A 189 -15.71 -3.77 -3.34
CA HIS A 189 -16.73 -4.46 -4.11
C HIS A 189 -17.54 -3.42 -4.88
N GLY A 190 -17.30 -3.31 -6.19
CA GLY A 190 -18.27 -2.77 -7.11
C GLY A 190 -19.28 -3.87 -7.41
N SER A 191 -20.51 -3.73 -6.97
CA SER A 191 -21.68 -4.50 -7.41
C SER A 191 -22.04 -4.17 -8.85
#